data_cb6896d1e2b8138409a7ae6f4b0a47ed
#
_entry.id   cb6896d1e2b8138409a7ae6f4b0a47ed
#
_cell.length_a   1.000
_cell.length_b   1.000
_cell.length_c   1.000
_cell.angle_alpha   90.00
_cell.angle_beta   90.00
_cell.angle_gamma   90.00
#
_symmetry.space_group_name_H-M   'P 1'
#
loop_
_entity.id
_entity.type
_entity.pdbx_description
1 polymer ?
#
loop_
_entity_poly.entity_id
_entity_poly.type
_entity_poly.pdbx_seq_one_letter_code
_entity_poly.pdbx_strand_id
1 'polypeptide(L)'
;ANIIQGNSLEYDGNYKQGKKKNKPFPANVFLLNPPYSADGKGFVFVERALGKMTHGGRAAVLIQENAGNGNGLPFTANILKNNTLRASIKMSEKLFIGKASVQTAIYVFEVNRPHNAENDLVRFIDFSNDGYTRMNRKKSGQSVNLRDTDHAKERYDEVCKLVLYGKGANDKNLHYFKDCYTEDYITLSGNDWTYGQHRKIDTVPTEEDFQNVVSEYLSWKVEQVLK
;
A
#
# COMPACT_ATOMS: atom_id res chain seq x y z
N ALA A 1 -18.86 -16.76 -14.44
CA ALA A 1 -18.20 -16.51 -13.16
C ALA A 1 -18.76 -17.48 -12.11
N ASN A 2 -17.89 -18.05 -11.28
CA ASN A 2 -18.32 -18.87 -10.14
C ASN A 2 -18.28 -17.98 -8.89
N ILE A 3 -19.46 -17.77 -8.31
CA ILE A 3 -19.59 -17.03 -7.05
C ILE A 3 -19.82 -18.04 -5.94
N ILE A 4 -18.98 -18.02 -4.91
CA ILE A 4 -19.05 -18.91 -3.76
C ILE A 4 -19.28 -18.04 -2.52
N GLN A 5 -20.35 -18.31 -1.79
CA GLN A 5 -20.62 -17.71 -0.49
C GLN A 5 -20.10 -18.67 0.60
N GLY A 6 -19.28 -18.17 1.50
CA GLY A 6 -18.72 -18.96 2.59
C GLY A 6 -17.59 -18.25 3.33
N ASN A 7 -17.01 -18.93 4.31
CA ASN A 7 -15.82 -18.45 5.01
C ASN A 7 -14.59 -18.64 4.11
N SER A 8 -13.98 -17.55 3.66
CA SER A 8 -12.82 -17.60 2.76
C SER A 8 -11.57 -18.22 3.43
N LEU A 9 -11.48 -18.25 4.76
CA LEU A 9 -10.40 -18.94 5.47
C LEU A 9 -10.52 -20.46 5.42
N GLU A 10 -11.73 -20.97 5.20
CA GLU A 10 -12.00 -22.43 5.07
C GLU A 10 -11.97 -22.91 3.62
N TYR A 11 -11.98 -21.97 2.66
CA TYR A 11 -11.96 -22.29 1.25
C TYR A 11 -10.65 -23.00 0.86
N ASP A 12 -10.78 -24.17 0.24
CA ASP A 12 -9.65 -25.03 -0.12
C ASP A 12 -8.93 -24.62 -1.42
N GLY A 13 -9.46 -23.64 -2.14
CA GLY A 13 -8.92 -23.18 -3.43
C GLY A 13 -9.42 -24.01 -4.62
N ASN A 14 -10.38 -24.91 -4.43
CA ASN A 14 -10.89 -25.76 -5.46
C ASN A 14 -12.19 -25.23 -6.07
N TYR A 15 -12.47 -25.60 -7.29
CA TYR A 15 -13.73 -25.29 -7.97
C TYR A 15 -14.33 -26.53 -8.65
N LYS A 16 -15.65 -26.53 -8.81
CA LYS A 16 -16.38 -27.57 -9.53
C LYS A 16 -16.47 -27.21 -11.01
N GLN A 17 -15.93 -28.05 -11.87
CA GLN A 17 -16.06 -27.90 -13.32
C GLN A 17 -17.11 -28.90 -13.81
N GLY A 18 -18.39 -28.49 -13.91
CA GLY A 18 -19.51 -29.32 -14.31
C GLY A 18 -19.74 -30.47 -13.31
N LYS A 19 -19.96 -31.72 -13.83
CA LYS A 19 -20.11 -32.94 -13.02
C LYS A 19 -18.79 -33.55 -12.55
N LYS A 20 -17.64 -32.89 -12.85
CA LYS A 20 -16.30 -33.43 -12.56
C LYS A 20 -15.84 -33.05 -11.17
N LYS A 21 -14.88 -33.82 -10.64
CA LYS A 21 -14.24 -33.66 -9.32
C LYS A 21 -13.72 -32.23 -9.11
N ASN A 22 -13.73 -31.78 -7.87
CA ASN A 22 -13.05 -30.54 -7.45
C ASN A 22 -11.63 -30.51 -8.00
N LYS A 23 -11.28 -29.41 -8.67
CA LYS A 23 -9.93 -29.15 -9.17
C LYS A 23 -9.39 -27.88 -8.55
N PRO A 24 -8.07 -27.78 -8.27
CA PRO A 24 -7.46 -26.52 -7.87
C PRO A 24 -7.77 -25.44 -8.89
N PHE A 25 -8.17 -24.25 -8.41
CA PHE A 25 -8.34 -23.10 -9.26
C PHE A 25 -6.96 -22.51 -9.57
N PRO A 26 -6.52 -22.43 -10.83
CA PRO A 26 -5.21 -21.90 -11.19
C PRO A 26 -5.23 -20.36 -11.14
N ALA A 27 -5.36 -19.79 -9.93
CA ALA A 27 -5.42 -18.36 -9.74
C ALA A 27 -4.06 -17.73 -10.03
N ASN A 28 -3.99 -16.87 -11.02
CA ASN A 28 -2.79 -16.10 -11.36
C ASN A 28 -2.96 -14.59 -11.11
N VAL A 29 -4.18 -14.14 -10.81
CA VAL A 29 -4.48 -12.77 -10.38
C VAL A 29 -5.37 -12.83 -9.15
N PHE A 30 -5.06 -12.00 -8.17
CA PHE A 30 -5.80 -11.91 -6.92
C PHE A 30 -5.98 -10.46 -6.50
N LEU A 31 -7.22 -10.09 -6.17
CA LEU A 31 -7.56 -8.78 -5.61
C LEU A 31 -8.27 -9.00 -4.28
N LEU A 32 -7.81 -8.35 -3.23
CA LEU A 32 -8.36 -8.50 -1.88
C LEU A 32 -8.52 -7.16 -1.17
N ASN A 33 -9.64 -7.03 -0.46
CA ASN A 33 -9.83 -6.04 0.59
C ASN A 33 -10.35 -6.80 1.82
N PRO A 34 -9.48 -7.25 2.73
CA PRO A 34 -9.86 -8.07 3.89
C PRO A 34 -10.51 -7.22 4.99
N PRO A 35 -11.24 -7.84 5.93
CA PRO A 35 -11.69 -7.17 7.13
C PRO A 35 -10.50 -6.83 8.05
N TYR A 36 -10.31 -5.54 8.35
CA TYR A 36 -9.16 -5.05 9.14
C TYR A 36 -9.23 -5.43 10.63
N SER A 37 -10.37 -5.92 11.11
CA SER A 37 -10.57 -6.43 12.45
C SER A 37 -10.15 -7.89 12.65
N ALA A 38 -9.79 -8.59 11.57
CA ALA A 38 -9.35 -9.99 11.63
C ALA A 38 -7.88 -10.09 12.10
N ASP A 39 -7.44 -11.32 12.38
CA ASP A 39 -6.09 -11.61 12.83
C ASP A 39 -5.03 -11.00 11.92
N GLY A 40 -3.96 -10.47 12.54
CA GLY A 40 -2.94 -9.75 11.82
C GLY A 40 -3.47 -8.53 11.06
N LYS A 41 -4.56 -7.90 11.56
CA LYS A 41 -5.25 -6.78 10.89
C LYS A 41 -5.71 -7.13 9.45
N GLY A 42 -6.07 -8.39 9.24
CA GLY A 42 -6.53 -8.93 7.96
C GLY A 42 -5.46 -9.68 7.15
N PHE A 43 -4.20 -9.70 7.60
CA PHE A 43 -3.13 -10.43 6.90
C PHE A 43 -3.31 -11.94 6.88
N VAL A 44 -4.07 -12.52 7.82
CA VAL A 44 -4.45 -13.93 7.78
C VAL A 44 -5.12 -14.32 6.46
N PHE A 45 -5.98 -13.44 5.92
CA PHE A 45 -6.62 -13.66 4.61
C PHE A 45 -5.63 -13.51 3.45
N VAL A 46 -4.70 -12.56 3.57
CA VAL A 46 -3.67 -12.33 2.54
C VAL A 46 -2.77 -13.54 2.41
N GLU A 47 -2.22 -14.03 3.52
CA GLU A 47 -1.36 -15.20 3.54
C GLU A 47 -2.07 -16.44 2.99
N ARG A 48 -3.32 -16.67 3.43
CA ARG A 48 -4.14 -17.77 2.94
C ARG A 48 -4.35 -17.71 1.43
N ALA A 49 -4.67 -16.54 0.90
CA ALA A 49 -4.95 -16.36 -0.52
C ALA A 49 -3.68 -16.51 -1.37
N LEU A 50 -2.57 -15.90 -0.97
CA LEU A 50 -1.29 -16.04 -1.68
C LEU A 50 -0.85 -17.49 -1.76
N GLY A 51 -1.05 -18.27 -0.69
CA GLY A 51 -0.74 -19.71 -0.67
C GLY A 51 -1.62 -20.58 -1.58
N LYS A 52 -2.69 -20.03 -2.17
CA LYS A 52 -3.57 -20.74 -3.13
C LYS A 52 -3.32 -20.33 -4.59
N MET A 53 -2.41 -19.42 -4.83
CA MET A 53 -2.13 -18.92 -6.17
C MET A 53 -1.03 -19.73 -6.86
N THR A 54 -1.01 -19.64 -8.19
CA THR A 54 0.04 -20.25 -9.02
C THR A 54 1.33 -19.43 -8.96
N HIS A 55 2.47 -20.07 -9.18
CA HIS A 55 3.77 -19.44 -9.28
C HIS A 55 3.77 -18.31 -10.33
N GLY A 56 4.39 -17.18 -10.01
CA GLY A 56 4.46 -16.02 -10.88
C GLY A 56 3.16 -15.23 -11.01
N GLY A 57 2.11 -15.62 -10.26
CA GLY A 57 0.87 -14.86 -10.16
C GLY A 57 1.10 -13.48 -9.52
N ARG A 58 0.12 -12.59 -9.68
CA ARG A 58 0.15 -11.25 -9.12
C ARG A 58 -1.04 -11.00 -8.21
N ALA A 59 -0.77 -10.42 -7.04
CA ALA A 59 -1.79 -10.05 -6.08
C ALA A 59 -1.73 -8.55 -5.78
N ALA A 60 -2.90 -7.90 -5.64
CA ALA A 60 -3.02 -6.56 -5.10
C ALA A 60 -3.98 -6.57 -3.92
N VAL A 61 -3.52 -6.06 -2.79
CA VAL A 61 -4.24 -6.12 -1.51
C VAL A 61 -4.41 -4.71 -0.97
N LEU A 62 -5.67 -4.27 -0.83
CA LEU A 62 -6.01 -3.04 -0.14
C LEU A 62 -6.19 -3.34 1.35
N ILE A 63 -5.31 -2.81 2.19
CA ILE A 63 -5.29 -3.10 3.62
C ILE A 63 -4.85 -1.86 4.41
N GLN A 64 -4.97 -1.89 5.72
CA GLN A 64 -4.47 -0.82 6.59
C GLN A 64 -2.96 -0.62 6.40
N GLU A 65 -2.50 0.61 6.18
CA GLU A 65 -1.09 0.90 5.85
C GLU A 65 -0.11 0.37 6.91
N ASN A 66 -0.46 0.50 8.18
CA ASN A 66 0.40 0.06 9.29
C ASN A 66 0.18 -1.41 9.69
N ALA A 67 -0.43 -2.23 8.86
CA ALA A 67 -0.76 -3.62 9.19
C ALA A 67 0.47 -4.52 9.44
N GLY A 68 1.64 -4.14 8.93
CA GLY A 68 2.93 -4.79 9.22
C GLY A 68 3.47 -4.59 10.65
N ASN A 69 2.76 -3.88 11.53
CA ASN A 69 3.17 -3.63 12.91
C ASN A 69 2.36 -4.46 13.91
N GLY A 70 2.94 -4.71 15.08
CA GLY A 70 2.28 -5.45 16.16
C GLY A 70 1.81 -6.83 15.69
N ASN A 71 0.52 -7.12 15.82
CA ASN A 71 -0.07 -8.41 15.45
C ASN A 71 0.02 -8.76 13.95
N GLY A 72 0.25 -7.78 13.09
CA GLY A 72 0.46 -8.01 11.66
C GLY A 72 1.85 -8.51 11.30
N LEU A 73 2.84 -8.20 12.12
CA LEU A 73 4.25 -8.45 11.82
C LEU A 73 4.60 -9.92 11.54
N PRO A 74 4.11 -10.92 12.29
CA PRO A 74 4.40 -12.33 11.98
C PRO A 74 3.92 -12.73 10.57
N PHE A 75 2.78 -12.19 10.14
CA PHE A 75 2.21 -12.47 8.81
C PHE A 75 3.03 -11.80 7.70
N THR A 76 3.40 -10.53 7.85
CA THR A 76 4.18 -9.82 6.81
C THR A 76 5.56 -10.44 6.62
N ALA A 77 6.25 -10.78 7.71
CA ALA A 77 7.51 -11.50 7.65
C ALA A 77 7.38 -12.89 6.99
N ASN A 78 6.28 -13.60 7.26
CA ASN A 78 6.04 -14.91 6.66
C ASN A 78 5.65 -14.82 5.18
N ILE A 79 4.91 -13.79 4.79
CA ILE A 79 4.57 -13.53 3.38
C ILE A 79 5.83 -13.34 2.55
N LEU A 80 6.85 -12.60 3.04
CA LEU A 80 8.10 -12.35 2.30
C LEU A 80 8.94 -13.61 2.10
N LYS A 81 8.80 -14.63 2.94
CA LYS A 81 9.49 -15.92 2.75
C LYS A 81 9.07 -16.63 1.47
N ASN A 82 7.86 -16.37 1.00
CA ASN A 82 7.26 -17.08 -0.13
C ASN A 82 6.83 -16.18 -1.28
N ASN A 83 6.79 -14.86 -1.06
CA ASN A 83 6.30 -13.92 -2.06
C ASN A 83 7.15 -12.65 -2.06
N THR A 84 7.24 -12.00 -3.20
CA THR A 84 7.98 -10.74 -3.36
C THR A 84 7.03 -9.55 -3.32
N LEU A 85 7.27 -8.60 -2.42
CA LEU A 85 6.59 -7.30 -2.47
C LEU A 85 7.17 -6.49 -3.63
N ARG A 86 6.31 -6.01 -4.53
CA ARG A 86 6.70 -5.23 -5.72
C ARG A 86 6.38 -3.76 -5.60
N ALA A 87 5.28 -3.44 -4.94
CA ALA A 87 4.91 -2.05 -4.73
C ALA A 87 4.11 -1.88 -3.43
N SER A 88 4.27 -0.71 -2.82
CA SER A 88 3.51 -0.20 -1.70
C SER A 88 2.95 1.18 -2.07
N ILE A 89 1.64 1.29 -2.14
CA ILE A 89 0.94 2.49 -2.59
C ILE A 89 0.10 3.01 -1.44
N LYS A 90 0.52 4.11 -0.83
CA LYS A 90 -0.25 4.80 0.20
C LYS A 90 -1.48 5.43 -0.42
N MET A 91 -2.67 5.11 0.08
CA MET A 91 -3.94 5.59 -0.46
C MET A 91 -4.41 6.86 0.25
N SER A 92 -5.42 7.52 -0.33
CA SER A 92 -6.07 8.66 0.30
C SER A 92 -6.74 8.27 1.63
N GLU A 93 -6.56 9.06 2.68
CA GLU A 93 -7.26 8.90 3.97
C GLU A 93 -8.79 8.98 3.82
N LYS A 94 -9.25 9.66 2.78
CA LYS A 94 -10.67 9.80 2.46
C LYS A 94 -11.24 8.65 1.64
N LEU A 95 -10.47 7.57 1.39
CA LEU A 95 -10.92 6.46 0.57
C LEU A 95 -12.23 5.84 1.09
N PHE A 96 -12.38 5.73 2.40
CA PHE A 96 -13.56 5.18 3.07
C PHE A 96 -14.36 6.25 3.84
N ILE A 97 -14.36 7.50 3.36
CA ILE A 97 -15.05 8.61 4.02
C ILE A 97 -16.52 8.25 4.39
N GLY A 98 -16.89 8.52 5.64
CA GLY A 98 -18.22 8.20 6.17
C GLY A 98 -18.41 6.75 6.62
N LYS A 99 -17.43 5.86 6.42
CA LYS A 99 -17.46 4.47 6.90
C LYS A 99 -16.31 4.16 7.85
N ALA A 100 -15.12 4.58 7.54
CA ALA A 100 -13.93 4.41 8.38
C ALA A 100 -12.94 5.54 8.11
N SER A 101 -12.22 5.94 9.17
CA SER A 101 -11.08 6.86 9.07
C SER A 101 -9.80 6.05 9.30
N VAL A 102 -9.39 5.32 8.27
CA VAL A 102 -8.23 4.42 8.32
C VAL A 102 -7.33 4.72 7.14
N GLN A 103 -6.07 5.02 7.42
CA GLN A 103 -5.05 5.09 6.39
C GLN A 103 -4.83 3.70 5.81
N THR A 104 -4.98 3.58 4.50
CA THR A 104 -4.81 2.32 3.78
C THR A 104 -3.70 2.40 2.76
N ALA A 105 -3.17 1.23 2.40
CA ALA A 105 -2.23 1.07 1.30
C ALA A 105 -2.66 -0.10 0.40
N ILE A 106 -2.24 -0.05 -0.86
CA ILE A 106 -2.28 -1.20 -1.75
C ILE A 106 -0.89 -1.81 -1.80
N TYR A 107 -0.78 -3.07 -1.38
CA TYR A 107 0.43 -3.87 -1.54
C TYR A 107 0.30 -4.78 -2.75
N VAL A 108 1.31 -4.75 -3.63
CA VAL A 108 1.36 -5.57 -4.85
C VAL A 108 2.43 -6.63 -4.70
N PHE A 109 2.05 -7.90 -4.90
CA PHE A 109 2.95 -9.05 -4.76
C PHE A 109 3.13 -9.80 -6.07
N GLU A 110 4.33 -10.34 -6.25
CA GLU A 110 4.62 -11.47 -7.11
C GLU A 110 4.60 -12.73 -6.25
N VAL A 111 3.80 -13.71 -6.65
CA VAL A 111 3.45 -14.86 -5.80
C VAL A 111 4.37 -16.05 -6.04
N ASN A 112 4.64 -16.80 -4.97
CA ASN A 112 5.51 -17.97 -4.96
C ASN A 112 6.95 -17.70 -5.44
N ARG A 113 7.45 -16.51 -5.17
CA ARG A 113 8.83 -16.10 -5.34
C ARG A 113 9.30 -15.41 -4.05
N PRO A 114 10.20 -16.01 -3.27
CA PRO A 114 10.73 -15.38 -2.04
C PRO A 114 11.31 -13.99 -2.32
N HIS A 115 11.07 -13.06 -1.41
CA HIS A 115 11.64 -11.72 -1.51
C HIS A 115 13.13 -11.75 -1.18
N ASN A 116 13.95 -11.12 -2.02
CA ASN A 116 15.38 -10.94 -1.79
C ASN A 116 15.63 -9.48 -1.37
N ALA A 117 16.05 -9.29 -0.10
CA ALA A 117 16.25 -7.96 0.48
C ALA A 117 17.38 -7.14 -0.21
N GLU A 118 18.29 -7.78 -0.93
CA GLU A 118 19.41 -7.10 -1.60
C GLU A 118 19.13 -6.80 -3.07
N ASN A 119 18.20 -7.54 -3.70
CA ASN A 119 18.00 -7.48 -5.14
C ASN A 119 16.60 -7.08 -5.58
N ASP A 120 15.60 -7.19 -4.70
CA ASP A 120 14.22 -6.86 -5.03
C ASP A 120 13.85 -5.44 -4.57
N LEU A 121 13.96 -4.48 -5.48
CA LEU A 121 13.47 -3.12 -5.28
C LEU A 121 11.94 -3.10 -5.17
N VAL A 122 11.45 -2.40 -4.15
CA VAL A 122 10.04 -2.12 -3.94
C VAL A 122 9.74 -0.69 -4.36
N ARG A 123 8.62 -0.48 -5.02
CA ARG A 123 8.14 0.81 -5.48
C ARG A 123 7.21 1.40 -4.45
N PHE A 124 7.61 2.50 -3.85
CA PHE A 124 6.83 3.22 -2.85
C PHE A 124 6.21 4.46 -3.48
N ILE A 125 4.89 4.57 -3.38
CA ILE A 125 4.11 5.65 -4.02
C ILE A 125 3.21 6.29 -2.98
N ASP A 126 3.27 7.61 -2.82
CA ASP A 126 2.24 8.35 -2.09
C ASP A 126 1.12 8.76 -3.05
N PHE A 127 0.03 8.01 -3.00
CA PHE A 127 -1.19 8.26 -3.77
C PHE A 127 -2.29 8.89 -2.91
N SER A 128 -1.91 9.63 -1.87
CA SER A 128 -2.86 10.33 -0.99
C SER A 128 -3.70 11.35 -1.75
N ASN A 129 -3.10 12.03 -2.74
CA ASN A 129 -3.81 12.82 -3.72
C ASN A 129 -4.08 12.00 -4.99
N ASP A 130 -5.22 11.34 -5.02
CA ASP A 130 -5.66 10.53 -6.16
C ASP A 130 -6.50 11.32 -7.19
N GLY A 131 -6.58 12.63 -7.04
CA GLY A 131 -7.31 13.54 -7.95
C GLY A 131 -8.83 13.58 -7.73
N TYR A 132 -9.37 12.72 -6.85
CA TYR A 132 -10.80 12.71 -6.57
C TYR A 132 -11.17 13.52 -5.33
N THR A 133 -12.19 14.38 -5.46
CA THR A 133 -12.91 14.93 -4.31
C THR A 133 -14.07 14.00 -3.93
N ARG A 134 -14.13 13.65 -2.66
CA ARG A 134 -15.16 12.78 -2.07
C ARG A 134 -16.03 13.57 -1.10
N MET A 135 -17.34 13.52 -1.31
CA MET A 135 -18.30 14.18 -0.46
C MET A 135 -19.38 13.20 -0.01
N ASN A 136 -19.68 13.18 1.28
CA ASN A 136 -20.81 12.42 1.81
C ASN A 136 -22.12 13.05 1.35
N ARG A 137 -23.03 12.26 0.78
CA ARG A 137 -24.40 12.68 0.56
C ARG A 137 -25.16 12.57 1.87
N LYS A 138 -25.62 13.70 2.41
CA LYS A 138 -26.42 13.77 3.65
C LYS A 138 -27.74 12.98 3.63
N LYS A 139 -28.27 12.62 2.45
CA LYS A 139 -29.62 12.01 2.30
C LYS A 139 -29.63 10.52 1.93
N SER A 140 -28.51 9.93 1.56
CA SER A 140 -28.42 8.48 1.34
C SER A 140 -27.10 7.99 1.92
N GLY A 141 -27.12 7.32 3.06
CA GLY A 141 -25.92 6.83 3.75
C GLY A 141 -25.10 5.79 2.99
N GLN A 142 -25.31 5.63 1.69
CA GLN A 142 -24.68 4.58 0.89
C GLN A 142 -23.82 5.07 -0.28
N SER A 143 -23.93 6.33 -0.73
CA SER A 143 -23.14 6.77 -1.90
C SER A 143 -22.25 7.95 -1.59
N VAL A 144 -20.95 7.74 -1.79
CA VAL A 144 -19.97 8.81 -1.85
C VAL A 144 -20.08 9.48 -3.23
N ASN A 145 -20.21 10.81 -3.26
CA ASN A 145 -20.11 11.55 -4.50
C ASN A 145 -18.63 11.71 -4.86
N LEU A 146 -18.22 11.00 -5.89
CA LEU A 146 -16.86 11.02 -6.42
C LEU A 146 -16.80 11.97 -7.61
N ARG A 147 -15.96 12.99 -7.54
CA ARG A 147 -15.74 13.93 -8.65
C ARG A 147 -14.25 13.97 -8.97
N ASP A 148 -13.92 13.82 -10.24
CA ASP A 148 -12.60 14.14 -10.74
C ASP A 148 -12.42 15.67 -10.71
N THR A 149 -11.52 16.13 -9.86
CA THR A 149 -11.22 17.55 -9.66
C THR A 149 -9.77 17.91 -9.91
N ASP A 150 -8.90 16.90 -10.05
CA ASP A 150 -7.48 17.09 -10.25
C ASP A 150 -6.87 15.91 -11.04
N HIS A 151 -7.32 15.74 -12.30
CA HIS A 151 -6.73 14.78 -13.22
C HIS A 151 -6.66 13.34 -12.69
N ALA A 152 -7.72 12.88 -12.04
CA ALA A 152 -7.72 11.58 -11.37
C ALA A 152 -7.37 10.43 -12.31
N LYS A 153 -7.91 10.41 -13.52
CA LYS A 153 -7.64 9.38 -14.52
C LYS A 153 -6.15 9.31 -14.87
N GLU A 154 -5.56 10.46 -15.17
CA GLU A 154 -4.16 10.56 -15.54
C GLU A 154 -3.24 10.15 -14.38
N ARG A 155 -3.61 10.50 -13.13
CA ARG A 155 -2.90 10.07 -11.93
C ARG A 155 -2.94 8.56 -11.76
N TYR A 156 -4.10 7.92 -11.92
CA TYR A 156 -4.22 6.46 -11.88
C TYR A 156 -3.40 5.79 -12.99
N ASP A 157 -3.42 6.33 -14.21
CA ASP A 157 -2.64 5.80 -15.33
C ASP A 157 -1.14 5.90 -15.05
N GLU A 158 -0.66 6.99 -14.43
CA GLU A 158 0.74 7.16 -14.05
C GLU A 158 1.14 6.19 -12.95
N VAL A 159 0.33 6.02 -11.89
CA VAL A 159 0.57 5.01 -10.83
C VAL A 159 0.65 3.61 -11.42
N CYS A 160 -0.26 3.23 -12.32
CA CYS A 160 -0.21 1.93 -12.98
C CYS A 160 1.12 1.72 -13.74
N LYS A 161 1.60 2.74 -14.45
CA LYS A 161 2.88 2.68 -15.16
C LYS A 161 4.05 2.56 -14.19
N LEU A 162 4.05 3.31 -13.08
CA LEU A 162 5.07 3.22 -12.04
C LEU A 162 5.12 1.83 -11.41
N VAL A 163 3.95 1.24 -11.10
CA VAL A 163 3.87 -0.12 -10.54
C VAL A 163 4.40 -1.16 -11.53
N LEU A 164 4.14 -1.00 -12.83
CA LEU A 164 4.54 -1.97 -13.84
C LEU A 164 6.01 -1.84 -14.25
N TYR A 165 6.50 -0.63 -14.45
CA TYR A 165 7.77 -0.39 -15.13
C TYR A 165 8.82 0.32 -14.27
N GLY A 166 8.41 0.91 -13.13
CA GLY A 166 9.31 1.69 -12.30
C GLY A 166 9.69 3.04 -12.91
N LYS A 167 10.64 3.70 -12.27
CA LYS A 167 11.11 5.04 -12.65
C LYS A 167 11.81 5.04 -14.02
N GLY A 168 12.61 4.00 -14.32
CA GLY A 168 13.43 3.94 -15.53
C GLY A 168 12.65 3.96 -16.85
N ALA A 169 11.36 3.56 -16.84
CA ALA A 169 10.51 3.57 -18.02
C ALA A 169 9.84 4.92 -18.29
N ASN A 170 9.81 5.83 -17.30
CA ASN A 170 9.01 7.05 -17.33
C ASN A 170 9.71 8.33 -16.87
N ASP A 171 11.03 8.32 -16.65
CA ASP A 171 11.78 9.44 -16.05
C ASP A 171 11.57 10.81 -16.72
N LYS A 172 11.18 10.82 -17.99
CA LYS A 172 10.95 12.05 -18.73
C LYS A 172 9.53 12.59 -18.63
N ASN A 173 8.60 11.84 -18.05
CA ASN A 173 7.15 12.13 -18.11
C ASN A 173 6.41 11.90 -16.79
N LEU A 174 7.07 11.94 -15.63
CA LEU A 174 6.38 11.94 -14.35
C LEU A 174 5.81 13.35 -14.11
N HIS A 175 4.49 13.49 -14.19
CA HIS A 175 3.81 14.76 -13.97
C HIS A 175 3.31 14.90 -12.52
N TYR A 176 2.81 13.82 -11.92
CA TYR A 176 2.11 13.87 -10.64
C TYR A 176 2.91 13.27 -9.49
N PHE A 177 3.84 12.34 -9.76
CA PHE A 177 4.49 11.54 -8.72
C PHE A 177 6.01 11.74 -8.65
N LYS A 178 6.55 12.82 -9.22
CA LYS A 178 7.98 13.11 -9.20
C LYS A 178 8.56 13.11 -7.76
N ASP A 179 7.85 13.76 -6.83
CA ASP A 179 8.28 13.91 -5.44
C ASP A 179 7.54 12.94 -4.48
N CYS A 180 6.61 12.14 -5.02
CA CYS A 180 5.77 11.19 -4.30
C CYS A 180 6.09 9.73 -4.63
N TYR A 181 7.25 9.46 -5.22
CA TYR A 181 7.70 8.15 -5.65
C TYR A 181 9.15 7.91 -5.25
N THR A 182 9.44 6.71 -4.73
CA THR A 182 10.79 6.22 -4.49
C THR A 182 10.88 4.71 -4.73
N GLU A 183 12.08 4.24 -5.05
CA GLU A 183 12.41 2.81 -5.08
C GLU A 183 13.44 2.56 -4.00
N ASP A 184 13.21 1.51 -3.20
CA ASP A 184 14.10 1.16 -2.11
C ASP A 184 14.01 -0.34 -1.79
N TYR A 185 14.96 -0.84 -1.05
CA TYR A 185 14.97 -2.21 -0.53
C TYR A 185 14.22 -2.27 0.80
N ILE A 186 13.64 -3.43 1.09
CA ILE A 186 13.00 -3.73 2.37
C ILE A 186 13.69 -4.87 3.07
N THR A 187 13.56 -4.90 4.38
CA THR A 187 14.06 -6.00 5.20
C THR A 187 13.08 -7.17 5.19
N LEU A 188 13.57 -8.36 5.51
CA LEU A 188 12.71 -9.55 5.64
C LEU A 188 11.90 -9.56 6.95
N SER A 189 12.10 -8.56 7.82
CA SER A 189 11.33 -8.40 9.06
C SER A 189 9.85 -8.08 8.82
N GLY A 190 9.53 -7.48 7.67
CA GLY A 190 8.15 -7.18 7.27
C GLY A 190 7.52 -5.96 7.95
N ASN A 191 8.31 -5.10 8.59
CA ASN A 191 7.85 -3.92 9.33
C ASN A 191 8.15 -2.58 8.62
N ASP A 192 8.69 -2.62 7.41
CA ASP A 192 9.15 -1.47 6.63
C ASP A 192 8.45 -1.35 5.27
N TRP A 193 7.14 -1.59 5.23
CA TRP A 193 6.36 -1.59 3.99
C TRP A 193 5.66 -0.26 3.67
N THR A 194 5.80 0.77 4.50
CA THR A 194 5.06 2.01 4.29
C THR A 194 5.87 3.03 3.50
N TYR A 195 5.20 3.82 2.66
CA TYR A 195 5.84 4.91 1.92
C TYR A 195 6.61 5.88 2.84
N GLY A 196 6.03 6.21 3.99
CA GLY A 196 6.65 7.16 4.93
C GLY A 196 8.02 6.73 5.46
N GLN A 197 8.29 5.42 5.54
CA GLN A 197 9.58 4.87 5.98
C GLN A 197 10.67 4.97 4.91
N HIS A 198 10.29 5.04 3.63
CA HIS A 198 11.20 5.08 2.47
C HIS A 198 11.21 6.43 1.75
N ARG A 199 10.38 7.38 2.21
CA ARG A 199 10.36 8.73 1.68
C ARG A 199 11.74 9.35 1.83
N LYS A 200 12.34 9.76 0.73
CA LYS A 200 13.56 10.57 0.76
C LYS A 200 13.16 11.96 1.22
N ILE A 201 13.60 12.33 2.41
CA ILE A 201 13.52 13.69 2.90
C ILE A 201 14.86 14.32 2.55
N ASP A 202 14.84 15.38 1.79
CA ASP A 202 16.05 16.18 1.57
C ASP A 202 16.32 16.92 2.89
N THR A 203 17.20 16.32 3.69
CA THR A 203 17.55 16.81 5.04
C THR A 203 18.76 17.72 5.03
N VAL A 204 19.20 18.18 3.87
CA VAL A 204 20.24 19.20 3.82
C VAL A 204 19.62 20.51 4.31
N PRO A 205 19.94 20.97 5.55
CA PRO A 205 19.39 22.21 6.06
C PRO A 205 19.79 23.35 5.12
N THR A 206 18.83 24.16 4.76
CA THR A 206 19.13 25.40 4.05
C THR A 206 19.80 26.39 5.00
N GLU A 207 20.47 27.39 4.46
CA GLU A 207 21.02 28.47 5.27
C GLU A 207 19.94 29.19 6.10
N GLU A 208 18.72 29.29 5.55
CA GLU A 208 17.55 29.84 6.23
C GLU A 208 17.10 28.95 7.40
N ASP A 209 17.08 27.63 7.25
CA ASP A 209 16.77 26.69 8.34
C ASP A 209 17.78 26.83 9.48
N PHE A 210 19.07 26.97 9.14
CA PHE A 210 20.14 27.16 10.11
C PHE A 210 19.97 28.49 10.85
N GLN A 211 19.70 29.58 10.14
CA GLN A 211 19.46 30.89 10.73
C GLN A 211 18.26 30.91 11.67
N ASN A 212 17.17 30.24 11.28
CA ASN A 212 15.96 30.09 12.12
C ASN A 212 16.28 29.35 13.42
N VAL A 213 16.94 28.20 13.35
CA VAL A 213 17.32 27.42 14.54
C VAL A 213 18.25 28.20 15.46
N VAL A 214 19.22 28.92 14.91
CA VAL A 214 20.15 29.79 15.69
C VAL A 214 19.36 30.92 16.36
N SER A 215 18.44 31.56 15.65
CA SER A 215 17.60 32.64 16.18
C SER A 215 16.72 32.17 17.34
N GLU A 216 16.05 31.00 17.16
CA GLU A 216 15.23 30.38 18.21
C GLU A 216 16.07 30.02 19.43
N TYR A 217 17.25 29.42 19.23
CA TYR A 217 18.17 29.11 20.33
C TYR A 217 18.65 30.36 21.10
N LEU A 218 19.01 31.42 20.39
CA LEU A 218 19.42 32.66 21.01
C LEU A 218 18.28 33.32 21.81
N SER A 219 17.06 33.31 21.25
CA SER A 219 15.87 33.84 21.93
C SER A 219 15.59 33.04 23.21
N TRP A 220 15.65 31.72 23.14
CA TRP A 220 15.50 30.85 24.31
C TRP A 220 16.60 31.12 25.36
N LYS A 221 17.85 31.27 24.93
CA LYS A 221 18.99 31.59 25.84
C LYS A 221 18.79 32.92 26.54
N VAL A 222 18.36 33.95 25.83
CA VAL A 222 18.08 35.29 26.40
C VAL A 222 16.98 35.21 27.45
N GLU A 223 15.89 34.47 27.17
CA GLU A 223 14.81 34.24 28.15
C GLU A 223 15.30 33.53 29.42
N GLN A 224 16.26 32.62 29.31
CA GLN A 224 16.83 31.92 30.48
C GLN A 224 17.70 32.83 31.33
N VAL A 225 18.34 33.83 30.75
CA VAL A 225 19.22 34.79 31.45
C VAL A 225 18.41 35.93 32.11
N LEU A 226 17.23 36.23 31.57
CA LEU A 226 16.34 37.27 32.09
C LEU A 226 15.40 36.81 33.19
N LYS A 227 15.33 35.52 33.47
CA LYS A 227 14.62 34.88 34.60
C LYS A 227 15.57 34.71 35.79
#